data_90b5a120eb845535c5b85ea377bcbfee
#
_entry.id   90b5a120eb845535c5b85ea377bcbfee
#
_cell.length_a   1.000
_cell.length_b   1.000
_cell.length_c   1.000
_cell.angle_alpha   90.00
_cell.angle_beta   90.00
_cell.angle_gamma   90.00
#
_symmetry.space_group_name_H-M   'P 1'
#
loop_
_entity.id
_entity.type
_entity.pdbx_description
1 polymer ?
#
loop_
_entity_poly.entity_id
_entity_poly.type
_entity_poly.pdbx_seq_one_letter_code
_entity_poly.pdbx_strand_id
1 'polypeptide(L)'
;MTLEENIKNWIKLDNQIKEVSSQLKELRVEKFGYNKDILDHIQENNLENAVIKIGNGRLKFIESNNLQPLTYKFISECLCDYFEDEPDIVMEIIHHIKSKRNIKTTREIKRYNVSS
;
A
#
# COMPACT_ATOMS: atom_id res chain seq x y z
N MET A 1 0.22 -36.25 -7.78
CA MET A 1 0.46 -35.89 -6.39
C MET A 1 -0.78 -36.11 -5.53
N THR A 2 -0.57 -36.57 -4.34
CA THR A 2 -1.68 -36.74 -3.38
C THR A 2 -2.06 -35.40 -2.76
N LEU A 3 -3.21 -35.34 -2.17
CA LEU A 3 -3.65 -34.15 -1.43
C LEU A 3 -2.66 -33.81 -0.31
N GLU A 4 -2.19 -34.81 0.40
CA GLU A 4 -1.24 -34.66 1.50
C GLU A 4 0.09 -34.03 1.01
N GLU A 5 0.61 -34.49 -0.11
CA GLU A 5 1.82 -33.91 -0.72
C GLU A 5 1.63 -32.47 -1.13
N ASN A 6 0.47 -32.16 -1.72
CA ASN A 6 0.13 -30.79 -2.11
C ASN A 6 0.04 -29.86 -0.89
N ILE A 7 -0.54 -30.33 0.20
CA ILE A 7 -0.62 -29.55 1.44
C ILE A 7 0.76 -29.30 2.02
N LYS A 8 1.61 -30.29 2.05
CA LYS A 8 3.01 -30.12 2.54
C LYS A 8 3.78 -29.10 1.71
N ASN A 9 3.65 -29.17 0.40
CA ASN A 9 4.30 -28.23 -0.51
C ASN A 9 3.74 -26.82 -0.34
N TRP A 10 2.43 -26.70 -0.18
CA TRP A 10 1.79 -25.42 0.06
C TRP A 10 2.31 -24.76 1.35
N ILE A 11 2.40 -25.52 2.42
CA ILE A 11 2.90 -25.03 3.72
C ILE A 11 4.36 -24.58 3.61
N LYS A 12 5.19 -25.36 2.90
CA LYS A 12 6.58 -25.03 2.69
C LYS A 12 6.74 -23.69 1.97
N LEU A 13 5.96 -23.49 0.89
CA LEU A 13 6.00 -22.23 0.13
C LEU A 13 5.46 -21.07 0.96
N ASP A 14 4.40 -21.29 1.72
CA ASP A 14 3.83 -20.28 2.60
C ASP A 14 4.86 -19.79 3.63
N ASN A 15 5.61 -20.71 4.22
CA ASN A 15 6.69 -20.36 5.14
C ASN A 15 7.79 -19.56 4.47
N GLN A 16 8.20 -19.94 3.27
CA GLN A 16 9.22 -19.23 2.50
C GLN A 16 8.78 -17.81 2.15
N ILE A 17 7.52 -17.67 1.73
CA ILE A 17 6.96 -16.36 1.38
C ILE A 17 6.95 -15.45 2.60
N LYS A 18 6.57 -15.95 3.77
CA LYS A 18 6.56 -15.17 5.01
C LYS A 18 7.95 -14.69 5.39
N GLU A 19 8.95 -15.57 5.26
CA GLU A 19 10.34 -15.22 5.57
C GLU A 19 10.87 -14.14 4.61
N VAL A 20 10.67 -14.33 3.31
CA VAL A 20 11.09 -13.37 2.29
C VAL A 20 10.38 -12.03 2.47
N SER A 21 9.09 -12.05 2.80
CA SER A 21 8.31 -10.83 3.05
C SER A 21 8.84 -10.06 4.26
N SER A 22 9.23 -10.77 5.31
CA SER A 22 9.83 -10.16 6.50
C SER A 22 11.18 -9.52 6.17
N GLN A 23 12.03 -10.22 5.42
CA GLN A 23 13.31 -9.69 4.96
C GLN A 23 13.12 -8.47 4.06
N LEU A 24 12.12 -8.53 3.16
CA LEU A 24 11.81 -7.42 2.28
C LEU A 24 11.39 -6.18 3.06
N LYS A 25 10.60 -6.38 4.12
CA LYS A 25 10.18 -5.28 4.99
C LYS A 25 11.37 -4.61 5.67
N GLU A 26 12.31 -5.41 6.18
CA GLU A 26 13.53 -4.89 6.80
C GLU A 26 14.39 -4.09 5.81
N LEU A 27 14.55 -4.62 4.60
CA LEU A 27 15.31 -3.94 3.55
C LEU A 27 14.66 -2.61 3.15
N ARG A 28 13.34 -2.57 3.09
CA ARG A 28 12.60 -1.35 2.77
C ARG A 28 12.77 -0.29 3.85
N VAL A 29 12.80 -0.70 5.12
CA VAL A 29 13.02 0.23 6.24
C VAL A 29 14.43 0.83 6.15
N GLU A 30 15.46 0.01 5.90
CA GLU A 30 16.83 0.50 5.72
C GLU A 30 16.94 1.46 4.53
N LYS A 31 16.36 1.07 3.39
CA LYS A 31 16.37 1.89 2.18
C LYS A 31 15.68 3.24 2.43
N PHE A 32 14.58 3.23 3.17
CA PHE A 32 13.84 4.45 3.51
C PHE A 32 14.70 5.41 4.33
N GLY A 33 15.50 4.88 5.26
CA GLY A 33 16.43 5.71 6.04
C GLY A 33 17.45 6.41 5.15
N TYR A 34 18.08 5.68 4.24
CA TYR A 34 19.03 6.26 3.29
C TYR A 34 18.34 7.24 2.33
N ASN A 35 17.15 6.91 1.89
CA ASN A 35 16.37 7.77 1.00
C ASN A 35 16.13 9.15 1.63
N LYS A 36 15.76 9.16 2.89
CA LYS A 36 15.53 10.39 3.64
C LYS A 36 16.80 11.22 3.75
N ASP A 37 17.92 10.59 4.13
CA ASP A 37 19.20 11.27 4.30
C ASP A 37 19.69 11.87 2.97
N ILE A 38 19.56 11.11 1.88
CA ILE A 38 19.95 11.57 0.55
C ILE A 38 19.11 12.77 0.12
N LEU A 39 17.78 12.68 0.26
CA LEU A 39 16.89 13.77 -0.14
C LEU A 39 17.11 15.03 0.68
N ASP A 40 17.37 14.91 1.99
CA ASP A 40 17.70 16.05 2.83
C ASP A 40 18.97 16.73 2.35
N HIS A 41 20.01 15.96 2.02
CA HIS A 41 21.28 16.48 1.50
C HIS A 41 21.10 17.20 0.16
N ILE A 42 20.29 16.61 -0.74
CA ILE A 42 19.97 17.18 -2.05
C ILE A 42 19.28 18.53 -1.87
N GLN A 43 18.33 18.63 -0.97
CA GLN A 43 17.57 19.84 -0.70
C GLN A 43 18.47 20.93 -0.08
N GLU A 44 19.29 20.56 0.89
CA GLU A 44 20.19 21.49 1.58
C GLU A 44 21.24 22.09 0.65
N ASN A 45 21.69 21.37 -0.36
CA ASN A 45 22.74 21.79 -1.28
C ASN A 45 22.22 22.20 -2.66
N ASN A 46 20.90 22.34 -2.82
CA ASN A 46 20.25 22.76 -4.08
C ASN A 46 20.64 21.89 -5.28
N LEU A 47 20.66 20.56 -5.07
CA LEU A 47 21.06 19.60 -6.10
C LEU A 47 19.86 18.91 -6.76
N GLU A 48 18.69 19.51 -6.73
CA GLU A 48 17.44 18.89 -7.21
C GLU A 48 17.50 18.51 -8.69
N ASN A 49 18.29 19.22 -9.47
CA ASN A 49 18.44 18.95 -10.91
C ASN A 49 19.63 18.06 -11.25
N ALA A 50 20.36 17.59 -10.23
CA ALA A 50 21.52 16.73 -10.44
C ALA A 50 21.11 15.35 -10.95
N VAL A 51 21.97 14.77 -11.79
CA VAL A 51 21.83 13.40 -12.27
C VAL A 51 23.08 12.65 -11.88
N ILE A 52 22.92 11.57 -11.13
CA ILE A 52 24.04 10.75 -10.66
C ILE A 52 24.10 9.48 -11.50
N LYS A 53 25.23 9.26 -12.16
CA LYS A 53 25.46 8.06 -12.96
C LYS A 53 26.09 6.99 -12.09
N ILE A 54 25.48 5.80 -12.09
CA ILE A 54 25.98 4.64 -11.35
C ILE A 54 25.91 3.44 -12.27
N GLY A 55 27.07 2.90 -12.66
CA GLY A 55 27.13 1.80 -13.61
C GLY A 55 26.46 2.16 -14.92
N ASN A 56 25.47 1.33 -15.35
CA ASN A 56 24.68 1.59 -16.55
C ASN A 56 23.41 2.40 -16.27
N GLY A 57 23.18 2.75 -15.02
CA GLY A 57 21.98 3.47 -14.61
C GLY A 57 22.29 4.90 -14.19
N ARG A 58 21.24 5.61 -13.87
CA ARG A 58 21.34 6.98 -13.36
C ARG A 58 20.21 7.24 -12.38
N LEU A 59 20.51 8.11 -11.41
CA LEU A 59 19.54 8.53 -10.40
C LEU A 59 19.18 9.98 -10.66
N LYS A 60 17.87 10.26 -10.63
CA LYS A 60 17.33 11.60 -10.73
C LYS A 60 16.48 11.86 -9.50
N PHE A 61 16.38 13.10 -9.09
CA PHE A 61 15.56 13.51 -7.97
C PHE A 61 14.33 14.22 -8.50
N ILE A 62 13.17 13.64 -8.26
CA ILE A 62 11.90 14.14 -8.78
C ILE A 62 10.92 14.40 -7.67
N GLU A 63 10.05 15.38 -7.86
CA GLU A 63 8.88 15.57 -7.03
C GLU A 63 7.69 14.90 -7.71
N SER A 64 6.94 14.12 -6.95
CA SER A 64 5.72 13.51 -7.44
C SER A 64 4.54 14.08 -6.68
N ASN A 65 3.52 14.49 -7.41
CA ASN A 65 2.29 14.96 -6.81
C ASN A 65 1.29 13.81 -6.81
N ASN A 66 0.96 13.33 -5.63
CA ASN A 66 0.03 12.23 -5.47
C ASN A 66 -1.28 12.77 -4.92
N LEU A 67 -2.39 12.44 -5.59
CA LEU A 67 -3.71 12.81 -5.12
C LEU A 67 -4.10 11.93 -3.94
N GLN A 68 -4.79 12.52 -3.00
CA GLN A 68 -5.33 11.78 -1.86
C GLN A 68 -6.30 10.71 -2.36
N PRO A 69 -6.21 9.46 -1.87
CA PRO A 69 -7.15 8.41 -2.26
C PRO A 69 -8.59 8.75 -1.91
N LEU A 70 -9.52 8.31 -2.75
CA LEU A 70 -10.95 8.50 -2.54
C LEU A 70 -11.48 7.42 -1.59
N THR A 71 -11.27 7.63 -0.29
CA THR A 71 -11.82 6.75 0.73
C THR A 71 -13.25 7.18 1.08
N TYR A 72 -14.03 6.30 1.71
CA TYR A 72 -15.36 6.67 2.19
C TYR A 72 -15.30 7.85 3.17
N LYS A 73 -14.29 7.87 4.02
CA LYS A 73 -14.10 8.97 4.96
C LYS A 73 -13.89 10.29 4.23
N PHE A 74 -13.00 10.30 3.24
CA PHE A 74 -12.70 11.49 2.44
C PHE A 74 -13.94 11.97 1.67
N ILE A 75 -14.66 11.04 1.01
CA ILE A 75 -15.88 11.35 0.27
C ILE A 75 -16.93 11.92 1.22
N SER A 76 -17.10 11.32 2.39
CA SER A 76 -18.05 11.79 3.40
C SER A 76 -17.72 13.21 3.86
N GLU A 77 -16.45 13.50 4.12
CA GLU A 77 -16.01 14.83 4.51
C GLU A 77 -16.31 15.88 3.43
N CYS A 78 -16.03 15.53 2.16
CA CYS A 78 -16.31 16.42 1.04
C CYS A 78 -17.81 16.68 0.87
N LEU A 79 -18.63 15.65 1.06
CA LEU A 79 -20.07 15.79 0.96
C LEU A 79 -20.64 16.62 2.10
N CYS A 80 -20.09 16.50 3.30
CA CYS A 80 -20.47 17.30 4.44
C CYS A 80 -20.15 18.79 4.20
N ASP A 81 -19.03 19.09 3.57
CA ASP A 81 -18.66 20.46 3.22
C ASP A 81 -19.58 21.02 2.12
N TYR A 82 -19.92 20.20 1.14
CA TYR A 82 -20.76 20.61 0.03
C TYR A 82 -22.22 20.79 0.43
N PHE A 83 -22.75 19.88 1.21
CA PHE A 83 -24.13 19.90 1.71
C PHE A 83 -24.15 20.34 3.17
N GLU A 84 -23.80 21.59 3.42
CA GLU A 84 -23.84 22.14 4.76
C GLU A 84 -25.26 22.02 5.35
N ASP A 85 -25.36 21.62 6.62
CA ASP A 85 -26.62 21.49 7.34
C ASP A 85 -27.59 20.44 6.78
N GLU A 86 -27.10 19.52 5.93
CA GLU A 86 -27.94 18.46 5.36
C GLU A 86 -27.32 17.06 5.58
N PRO A 87 -27.10 16.64 6.84
CA PRO A 87 -26.44 15.37 7.12
C PRO A 87 -27.19 14.15 6.62
N ASP A 88 -28.52 14.22 6.54
CA ASP A 88 -29.36 13.10 6.05
C ASP A 88 -29.09 12.82 4.57
N ILE A 89 -28.91 13.86 3.76
CA ILE A 89 -28.61 13.73 2.35
C ILE A 89 -27.24 13.10 2.16
N VAL A 90 -26.25 13.51 2.95
CA VAL A 90 -24.89 12.94 2.91
C VAL A 90 -24.93 11.45 3.23
N MET A 91 -25.68 11.06 4.25
CA MET A 91 -25.83 9.66 4.63
C MET A 91 -26.48 8.84 3.52
N GLU A 92 -27.51 9.37 2.85
CA GLU A 92 -28.17 8.72 1.74
C GLU A 92 -27.20 8.48 0.57
N ILE A 93 -26.41 9.48 0.24
CA ILE A 93 -25.43 9.39 -0.86
C ILE A 93 -24.38 8.32 -0.55
N ILE A 94 -23.83 8.35 0.66
CA ILE A 94 -22.84 7.35 1.07
C ILE A 94 -23.43 5.94 1.07
N HIS A 95 -24.64 5.80 1.59
CA HIS A 95 -25.33 4.50 1.57
C HIS A 95 -25.55 4.00 0.15
N HIS A 96 -25.97 4.88 -0.76
CA HIS A 96 -26.17 4.53 -2.17
C HIS A 96 -24.85 4.05 -2.80
N ILE A 97 -23.75 4.76 -2.57
CA ILE A 97 -22.43 4.38 -3.08
C ILE A 97 -22.05 2.98 -2.58
N LYS A 98 -22.20 2.73 -1.30
CA LYS A 98 -21.89 1.43 -0.70
C LYS A 98 -22.77 0.32 -1.26
N SER A 99 -24.04 0.61 -1.54
CA SER A 99 -25.00 -0.37 -2.07
C SER A 99 -24.68 -0.81 -3.50
N LYS A 100 -23.95 0.01 -4.26
CA LYS A 100 -23.59 -0.29 -5.64
C LYS A 100 -22.34 -1.15 -5.77
N ARG A 101 -21.64 -1.42 -4.68
CA ARG A 101 -20.44 -2.27 -4.73
C ARG A 101 -20.82 -3.71 -5.00
N ASN A 102 -20.16 -4.29 -5.97
CA ASN A 102 -20.34 -5.70 -6.29
C ASN A 102 -19.56 -6.59 -5.32
N ILE A 103 -20.17 -7.69 -4.93
CA ILE A 103 -19.51 -8.70 -4.12
C ILE A 103 -18.91 -9.73 -5.06
N LYS A 104 -17.61 -9.94 -4.96
CA LYS A 104 -16.93 -11.00 -5.68
C LYS A 104 -16.57 -12.10 -4.69
N THR A 105 -17.16 -13.27 -4.87
CA THR A 105 -16.87 -14.41 -4.00
C THR A 105 -15.69 -15.20 -4.56
N THR A 106 -14.68 -15.41 -3.75
CA THR A 106 -13.52 -16.24 -4.11
C THR A 106 -13.34 -17.33 -3.08
N ARG A 107 -12.76 -18.44 -3.53
CA ARG A 107 -12.38 -19.53 -2.63
C ARG A 107 -10.89 -19.38 -2.35
N GLU A 108 -10.54 -19.48 -1.11
CA GLU A 108 -9.14 -19.30 -0.70
C GLU A 108 -8.79 -20.27 0.43
N ILE A 109 -7.50 -20.54 0.56
CA ILE A 109 -6.98 -21.35 1.65
C ILE A 109 -6.42 -20.40 2.70
N LYS A 110 -6.95 -20.46 3.90
CA LYS A 110 -6.45 -19.68 5.02
C LYS A 110 -5.72 -20.57 6.00
N ARG A 111 -4.61 -20.10 6.47
CA ARG A 111 -3.81 -20.81 7.45
C ARG A 111 -3.97 -20.14 8.82
N TYR A 112 -4.39 -20.91 9.79
CA TYR A 112 -4.50 -20.46 11.18
C TYR A 112 -3.41 -21.10 12.01
N ASN A 113 -2.70 -20.29 12.76
CA ASN A 113 -1.71 -20.83 13.70
C ASN A 113 -2.45 -21.33 14.94
N VAL A 114 -1.96 -22.43 15.48
CA VAL A 114 -2.45 -22.91 16.76
C VAL A 114 -1.99 -21.87 17.78
N SER A 115 -2.89 -20.97 18.14
CA SER A 115 -2.54 -19.92 19.07
C SER A 115 -2.46 -20.47 20.47
N SER A 116 -1.45 -20.11 21.10
CA SER A 116 -1.29 -20.31 22.52
C SER A 116 -2.04 -19.23 23.30
#